data_e7877f59e6234f2e74c4ec92319090fc
#
_entry.id   e7877f59e6234f2e74c4ec92319090fc
#
_cell.length_a   1.000
_cell.length_b   1.000
_cell.length_c   1.000
_cell.angle_alpha   90.00
_cell.angle_beta   90.00
_cell.angle_gamma   90.00
#
_symmetry.space_group_name_H-M   'P 1'
#
loop_
_entity.id
_entity.type
_entity.pdbx_description
1 polymer ?
#
loop_
_entity_poly.entity_id
_entity_poly.type
_entity_poly.pdbx_seq_one_letter_code
_entity_poly.pdbx_strand_id
1 'polypeptide(L)'
;MPLRAPGFWASGYRCTTCREVADAQAERNQLIALERHRASVLQALVQSCGTVEPVDYVALGYVETFFLYSALVAANAGWDDDRISPIDSHPGQLGATPDLTEHVYKTLHGAGIISPAPSSDPRAFSISDVDGSVDFSLRKVSWRLAPDVTGRSMSEVFALLLARLDDPEPEAVTQLWFMIAESECRKYFLKQCERYTYIKSDVYTVKVMDTVRSCLAHLSIGQMWNIIFYVLKDLAALSQEKTYARQHVYNMIPGNIRRYVDHRIGNDRPIHPWRRPSPATESWMSSILLDKVLGEGDSAFEELTGQSVGPSIGFRWRADGD
;
A
#
# COMPACT_ATOMS: atom_id res chain seq x y z
N MET A 1 29.38 -55.73 52.86
CA MET A 1 28.27 -54.78 52.95
C MET A 1 28.63 -53.52 52.22
N PRO A 2 27.99 -53.18 51.09
CA PRO A 2 28.26 -51.93 50.39
C PRO A 2 27.35 -50.82 50.98
N LEU A 3 27.95 -49.67 51.32
CA LEU A 3 27.26 -48.46 51.76
C LEU A 3 26.42 -47.88 50.63
N ARG A 4 25.11 -47.74 50.83
CA ARG A 4 24.19 -47.03 49.94
C ARG A 4 24.50 -45.57 50.02
N ALA A 5 24.84 -44.97 48.88
CA ALA A 5 24.90 -43.51 48.72
C ALA A 5 23.49 -42.88 48.96
N PRO A 6 23.39 -41.74 49.64
CA PRO A 6 22.13 -41.04 49.84
C PRO A 6 21.63 -40.53 48.53
N GLY A 7 20.40 -40.94 48.15
CA GLY A 7 19.70 -40.43 46.97
C GLY A 7 19.42 -38.95 47.11
N PHE A 8 19.98 -38.15 46.21
CA PHE A 8 19.64 -36.73 46.06
C PHE A 8 18.21 -36.64 45.50
N TRP A 9 17.28 -36.34 46.36
CA TRP A 9 15.97 -35.87 45.96
C TRP A 9 16.08 -34.39 45.54
N ALA A 10 16.24 -34.13 44.28
CA ALA A 10 16.08 -32.80 43.72
C ALA A 10 14.60 -32.44 43.73
N SER A 11 14.02 -32.17 44.89
CA SER A 11 12.71 -31.56 45.01
C SER A 11 12.84 -30.09 44.60
N GLY A 12 12.29 -29.70 43.45
CA GLY A 12 12.36 -28.38 42.85
C GLY A 12 11.58 -27.28 43.59
N TYR A 13 11.55 -27.29 44.90
CA TYR A 13 10.99 -26.21 45.72
C TYR A 13 12.08 -25.15 46.01
N ARG A 14 12.15 -24.14 45.13
CA ARG A 14 12.89 -22.92 45.43
C ARG A 14 12.04 -22.06 46.37
N CYS A 15 12.65 -21.48 47.42
CA CYS A 15 11.98 -20.49 48.25
C CYS A 15 11.58 -19.26 47.38
N THR A 16 10.62 -18.47 47.84
CA THR A 16 10.08 -17.30 47.09
C THR A 16 11.22 -16.36 46.65
N THR A 17 12.12 -16.03 47.54
CA THR A 17 13.29 -15.17 47.28
C THR A 17 14.23 -15.79 46.23
N CYS A 18 14.48 -17.10 46.29
CA CYS A 18 15.29 -17.78 45.26
C CYS A 18 14.61 -17.83 43.91
N ARG A 19 13.26 -17.86 43.85
CA ARG A 19 12.51 -17.78 42.63
C ARG A 19 12.57 -16.39 42.04
N GLU A 20 12.36 -15.33 42.85
CA GLU A 20 12.45 -13.93 42.40
C GLU A 20 13.85 -13.58 41.85
N VAL A 21 14.91 -14.07 42.50
CA VAL A 21 16.29 -13.89 42.01
C VAL A 21 16.52 -14.63 40.70
N ALA A 22 15.97 -15.85 40.56
CA ALA A 22 16.09 -16.63 39.32
C ALA A 22 15.28 -15.98 38.15
N ASP A 23 14.08 -15.46 38.45
CA ASP A 23 13.25 -14.76 37.48
C ASP A 23 13.90 -13.45 37.02
N ALA A 24 14.42 -12.65 37.96
CA ALA A 24 15.20 -11.44 37.64
C ALA A 24 16.47 -11.74 36.82
N GLN A 25 17.13 -12.86 37.09
CA GLN A 25 18.30 -13.28 36.31
C GLN A 25 17.87 -13.76 34.90
N ALA A 26 16.72 -14.45 34.78
CA ALA A 26 16.17 -14.87 33.48
C ALA A 26 15.78 -13.66 32.62
N GLU A 27 15.13 -12.66 33.22
CA GLU A 27 14.79 -11.39 32.52
C GLU A 27 16.07 -10.66 32.06
N ARG A 28 17.07 -10.56 32.90
CA ARG A 28 18.36 -9.95 32.54
C ARG A 28 19.04 -10.68 31.39
N ASN A 29 19.03 -12.02 31.42
CA ASN A 29 19.59 -12.85 30.36
C ASN A 29 18.80 -12.68 29.02
N GLN A 30 17.47 -12.55 29.09
CA GLN A 30 16.63 -12.26 27.92
C GLN A 30 16.94 -10.88 27.33
N LEU A 31 17.13 -9.86 28.17
CA LEU A 31 17.53 -8.52 27.70
C LEU A 31 18.89 -8.56 27.01
N ILE A 32 19.87 -9.22 27.59
CA ILE A 32 21.22 -9.37 27.01
C ILE A 32 21.15 -10.15 25.67
N ALA A 33 20.34 -11.20 25.59
CA ALA A 33 20.16 -11.96 24.36
C ALA A 33 19.50 -11.10 23.27
N LEU A 34 18.48 -10.29 23.64
CA LEU A 34 17.81 -9.36 22.74
C LEU A 34 18.79 -8.28 22.23
N GLU A 35 19.63 -7.72 23.09
CA GLU A 35 20.64 -6.72 22.70
C GLU A 35 21.69 -7.31 21.76
N ARG A 36 22.16 -8.54 22.04
CA ARG A 36 23.08 -9.24 21.14
C ARG A 36 22.46 -9.53 19.78
N HIS A 37 21.21 -9.98 19.77
CA HIS A 37 20.48 -10.22 18.54
C HIS A 37 20.34 -8.91 17.75
N ARG A 38 19.93 -7.81 18.38
CA ARG A 38 19.86 -6.48 17.75
C ARG A 38 21.21 -6.03 17.17
N ALA A 39 22.29 -6.22 17.91
CA ALA A 39 23.62 -5.87 17.43
C ALA A 39 24.03 -6.72 16.21
N SER A 40 23.72 -8.01 16.21
CA SER A 40 23.97 -8.92 15.09
C SER A 40 23.16 -8.53 13.85
N VAL A 41 21.87 -8.21 14.02
CA VAL A 41 21.00 -7.74 12.93
C VAL A 41 21.54 -6.43 12.34
N LEU A 42 21.86 -5.46 13.17
CA LEU A 42 22.45 -4.20 12.72
C LEU A 42 23.77 -4.40 11.98
N GLN A 43 24.61 -5.28 12.45
CA GLN A 43 25.89 -5.59 11.80
C GLN A 43 25.67 -6.26 10.42
N ALA A 44 24.74 -7.21 10.34
CA ALA A 44 24.38 -7.86 9.07
C ALA A 44 23.76 -6.83 8.10
N LEU A 45 22.94 -5.92 8.60
CA LEU A 45 22.33 -4.85 7.81
C LEU A 45 23.36 -3.86 7.28
N VAL A 46 24.26 -3.40 8.12
CA VAL A 46 25.36 -2.51 7.71
C VAL A 46 26.23 -3.18 6.65
N GLN A 47 26.43 -4.49 6.76
CA GLN A 47 27.18 -5.26 5.76
C GLN A 47 26.38 -5.45 4.45
N SER A 48 25.08 -5.69 4.54
CA SER A 48 24.20 -5.87 3.34
C SER A 48 23.82 -4.56 2.67
N CYS A 49 23.69 -3.45 3.42
CA CYS A 49 23.46 -2.10 2.88
C CYS A 49 24.77 -1.41 2.47
N GLY A 50 25.87 -2.12 2.40
CA GLY A 50 27.24 -1.57 2.37
C GLY A 50 27.58 -0.69 1.19
N THR A 51 27.01 -0.90 0.02
CA THR A 51 27.17 0.01 -1.14
C THR A 51 25.86 0.02 -1.91
N VAL A 52 25.05 1.04 -1.68
CA VAL A 52 23.93 1.33 -2.59
C VAL A 52 24.54 1.81 -3.88
N GLU A 53 24.28 1.08 -4.97
CA GLU A 53 24.74 1.48 -6.28
C GLU A 53 24.11 2.85 -6.64
N PRO A 54 24.89 3.78 -7.19
CA PRO A 54 24.35 5.05 -7.65
C PRO A 54 23.32 4.86 -8.75
N VAL A 55 22.26 5.67 -8.72
CA VAL A 55 21.15 5.64 -9.68
C VAL A 55 21.23 6.87 -10.58
N ASP A 56 20.97 6.68 -11.86
CA ASP A 56 20.75 7.78 -12.78
C ASP A 56 19.29 8.25 -12.71
N TYR A 57 19.04 9.29 -11.93
CA TYR A 57 17.71 9.85 -11.78
C TYR A 57 17.14 10.48 -13.06
N VAL A 58 17.98 10.80 -14.05
CA VAL A 58 17.52 11.30 -15.36
C VAL A 58 16.94 10.15 -16.19
N ALA A 59 17.49 8.96 -16.03
CA ALA A 59 17.08 7.76 -16.78
C ALA A 59 15.89 7.03 -16.16
N LEU A 60 15.36 7.48 -15.00
CA LEU A 60 14.17 6.87 -14.38
C LEU A 60 12.98 6.91 -15.33
N GLY A 61 12.21 5.82 -15.36
CA GLY A 61 10.92 5.82 -16.02
C GLY A 61 9.93 6.78 -15.36
N TYR A 62 8.90 7.16 -16.10
CA TYR A 62 7.89 8.11 -15.59
C TYR A 62 7.16 7.59 -14.36
N VAL A 63 6.85 6.28 -14.32
CA VAL A 63 6.16 5.64 -13.18
C VAL A 63 7.03 5.65 -11.93
N GLU A 64 8.30 5.29 -12.03
CA GLU A 64 9.25 5.32 -10.91
C GLU A 64 9.47 6.76 -10.42
N THR A 65 9.55 7.72 -11.33
CA THR A 65 9.62 9.16 -10.99
C THR A 65 8.40 9.60 -10.19
N PHE A 66 7.19 9.25 -10.65
CA PHE A 66 5.94 9.54 -9.96
C PHE A 66 5.87 8.88 -8.58
N PHE A 67 6.28 7.62 -8.47
CA PHE A 67 6.30 6.89 -7.20
C PHE A 67 7.26 7.52 -6.20
N LEU A 68 8.48 7.81 -6.64
CA LEU A 68 9.50 8.42 -5.77
C LEU A 68 9.05 9.80 -5.28
N TYR A 69 8.62 10.66 -6.20
CA TYR A 69 8.11 11.99 -5.85
C TYR A 69 6.94 11.89 -4.84
N SER A 70 5.98 11.00 -5.11
CA SER A 70 4.84 10.82 -4.22
C SER A 70 5.25 10.30 -2.84
N ALA A 71 6.23 9.40 -2.75
CA ALA A 71 6.75 8.89 -1.48
C ALA A 71 7.46 9.98 -0.69
N LEU A 72 8.27 10.84 -1.33
CA LEU A 72 8.94 11.98 -0.70
C LEU A 72 7.93 12.99 -0.14
N VAL A 73 6.90 13.33 -0.91
CA VAL A 73 5.83 14.24 -0.48
C VAL A 73 5.04 13.65 0.69
N ALA A 74 4.64 12.38 0.59
CA ALA A 74 3.87 11.71 1.66
C ALA A 74 4.64 11.59 2.97
N ALA A 75 5.95 11.39 2.91
CA ALA A 75 6.83 11.34 4.06
C ALA A 75 7.17 12.73 4.63
N ASN A 76 6.77 13.80 3.95
CA ASN A 76 7.20 15.17 4.26
C ASN A 76 8.74 15.27 4.38
N ALA A 77 9.45 14.57 3.48
CA ALA A 77 10.91 14.55 3.47
C ALA A 77 11.45 15.95 3.12
N GLY A 78 12.50 16.37 3.84
CA GLY A 78 13.19 17.62 3.54
C GLY A 78 13.84 17.57 2.14
N TRP A 79 13.93 18.71 1.50
CA TRP A 79 14.50 18.84 0.13
C TRP A 79 15.97 18.40 0.02
N ASP A 80 16.70 18.40 1.13
CA ASP A 80 18.10 18.00 1.25
C ASP A 80 18.29 16.68 1.99
N ASP A 81 17.20 16.00 2.39
CA ASP A 81 17.28 14.76 3.13
C ASP A 81 17.28 13.56 2.16
N ASP A 82 18.25 12.68 2.31
CA ASP A 82 18.34 11.41 1.58
C ASP A 82 17.48 10.31 2.22
N ARG A 83 16.63 10.66 3.21
CA ARG A 83 15.84 9.72 4.00
C ARG A 83 14.36 9.91 3.83
N ILE A 84 13.68 8.79 3.78
CA ILE A 84 12.23 8.70 3.84
C ILE A 84 11.88 8.00 5.17
N SER A 85 11.01 8.63 5.96
CA SER A 85 10.53 8.06 7.22
C SER A 85 9.77 6.74 7.00
N PRO A 86 9.61 5.88 8.04
CA PRO A 86 8.80 4.68 7.94
C PRO A 86 7.37 4.97 7.48
N ILE A 87 6.80 4.10 6.64
CA ILE A 87 5.43 4.26 6.12
C ILE A 87 4.42 4.49 7.25
N ASP A 88 4.57 3.76 8.37
CA ASP A 88 3.66 3.87 9.51
C ASP A 88 3.74 5.22 10.25
N SER A 89 4.76 6.03 9.98
CA SER A 89 4.96 7.37 10.56
C SER A 89 4.60 8.51 9.61
N HIS A 90 4.16 8.23 8.39
CA HIS A 90 3.80 9.28 7.44
C HIS A 90 2.60 10.10 7.95
N PRO A 91 2.61 11.42 7.79
CA PRO A 91 1.52 12.29 8.21
C PRO A 91 0.25 12.09 7.38
N GLY A 92 0.35 11.50 6.19
CA GLY A 92 -0.75 11.23 5.28
C GLY A 92 -0.62 9.88 4.57
N GLN A 93 -1.68 9.46 3.90
CA GLN A 93 -1.66 8.22 3.12
C GLN A 93 -0.97 8.44 1.78
N LEU A 94 0.05 7.65 1.46
CA LEU A 94 0.69 7.69 0.15
C LEU A 94 -0.28 7.21 -0.94
N GLY A 95 -0.70 5.95 -0.90
CA GLY A 95 -1.72 5.38 -1.77
C GLY A 95 -3.06 5.27 -1.06
N ALA A 96 -4.16 5.17 -1.79
CA ALA A 96 -5.50 5.05 -1.22
C ALA A 96 -5.67 3.76 -0.38
N THR A 97 -4.92 2.71 -0.72
CA THR A 97 -4.90 1.45 0.03
C THR A 97 -3.48 1.11 0.51
N PRO A 98 -3.35 0.33 1.60
CA PRO A 98 -2.05 -0.18 2.04
C PRO A 98 -1.30 -0.95 0.96
N ASP A 99 -2.02 -1.76 0.16
CA ASP A 99 -1.42 -2.56 -0.91
C ASP A 99 -0.76 -1.68 -1.99
N LEU A 100 -1.40 -0.56 -2.38
CA LEU A 100 -0.81 0.38 -3.32
C LEU A 100 0.44 1.04 -2.73
N THR A 101 0.37 1.46 -1.47
CA THR A 101 1.53 2.02 -0.76
C THR A 101 2.71 1.04 -0.75
N GLU A 102 2.44 -0.22 -0.40
CA GLU A 102 3.48 -1.27 -0.39
C GLU A 102 4.02 -1.56 -1.79
N HIS A 103 3.16 -1.54 -2.81
CA HIS A 103 3.58 -1.71 -4.20
C HIS A 103 4.59 -0.64 -4.62
N VAL A 104 4.32 0.62 -4.30
CA VAL A 104 5.24 1.74 -4.58
C VAL A 104 6.62 1.48 -3.97
N TYR A 105 6.67 1.18 -2.67
CA TYR A 105 7.95 0.94 -1.99
C TYR A 105 8.67 -0.31 -2.50
N LYS A 106 7.95 -1.39 -2.80
CA LYS A 106 8.53 -2.61 -3.43
C LYS A 106 9.12 -2.31 -4.79
N THR A 107 8.44 -1.51 -5.61
CA THR A 107 8.93 -1.11 -6.93
C THR A 107 10.18 -0.27 -6.82
N LEU A 108 10.19 0.78 -5.99
CA LEU A 108 11.35 1.65 -5.79
C LEU A 108 12.54 0.89 -5.21
N HIS A 109 12.30 -0.02 -4.27
CA HIS A 109 13.35 -0.87 -3.68
C HIS A 109 13.88 -1.89 -4.71
N GLY A 110 12.99 -2.55 -5.44
CA GLY A 110 13.38 -3.50 -6.49
C GLY A 110 14.18 -2.88 -7.63
N ALA A 111 13.94 -1.59 -7.91
CA ALA A 111 14.73 -0.80 -8.86
C ALA A 111 16.03 -0.22 -8.26
N GLY A 112 16.33 -0.49 -6.98
CA GLY A 112 17.52 0.01 -6.31
C GLY A 112 17.50 1.52 -5.97
N ILE A 113 16.37 2.19 -6.20
CA ILE A 113 16.21 3.65 -5.98
C ILE A 113 16.22 3.97 -4.48
N ILE A 114 15.63 3.09 -3.67
CA ILE A 114 15.64 3.19 -2.21
C ILE A 114 16.14 1.90 -1.59
N SER A 115 16.74 2.01 -0.42
CA SER A 115 17.18 0.88 0.39
C SER A 115 16.86 1.12 1.87
N PRO A 116 16.72 0.06 2.70
CA PRO A 116 16.58 0.24 4.13
C PRO A 116 17.73 1.06 4.71
N ALA A 117 17.40 2.11 5.46
CA ALA A 117 18.42 2.96 6.07
C ALA A 117 19.07 2.27 7.28
N PRO A 118 20.39 2.37 7.47
CA PRO A 118 21.07 1.83 8.66
C PRO A 118 20.57 2.40 9.98
N SER A 119 19.94 3.57 9.93
CA SER A 119 19.32 4.24 11.09
C SER A 119 17.92 3.74 11.45
N SER A 120 17.41 2.74 10.75
CA SER A 120 16.08 2.16 11.02
C SER A 120 16.01 1.51 12.41
N ASP A 121 14.82 1.46 13.01
CA ASP A 121 14.60 0.72 14.25
C ASP A 121 14.99 -0.75 14.05
N PRO A 122 15.88 -1.32 14.87
CA PRO A 122 16.26 -2.73 14.80
C PRO A 122 15.08 -3.69 14.86
N ARG A 123 13.95 -3.28 15.45
CA ARG A 123 12.73 -4.10 15.51
C ARG A 123 12.03 -4.23 14.15
N ALA A 124 12.42 -3.42 13.19
CA ALA A 124 11.90 -3.53 11.82
C ALA A 124 12.51 -4.70 11.04
N PHE A 125 13.57 -5.33 11.59
CA PHE A 125 14.31 -6.40 10.94
C PHE A 125 14.17 -7.71 11.68
N SER A 126 14.26 -8.81 10.93
CA SER A 126 14.36 -10.17 11.44
C SER A 126 15.45 -10.92 10.70
N ILE A 127 16.12 -11.82 11.38
CA ILE A 127 17.08 -12.74 10.76
C ILE A 127 16.37 -14.07 10.62
N SER A 128 16.42 -14.64 9.42
CA SER A 128 15.95 -16.00 9.16
C SER A 128 16.89 -17.00 9.88
N ASP A 129 16.30 -17.84 10.72
CA ASP A 129 17.04 -18.92 11.41
C ASP A 129 17.49 -20.03 10.45
N VAL A 130 16.96 -20.04 9.22
CA VAL A 130 17.22 -21.11 8.23
C VAL A 130 18.47 -20.84 7.40
N ASP A 131 18.61 -19.60 6.91
CA ASP A 131 19.65 -19.23 5.94
C ASP A 131 20.44 -17.98 6.37
N GLY A 132 20.13 -17.38 7.53
CA GLY A 132 20.76 -16.17 8.01
C GLY A 132 20.41 -14.92 7.19
N SER A 133 19.46 -15.02 6.24
CA SER A 133 19.01 -13.87 5.47
C SER A 133 18.34 -12.83 6.38
N VAL A 134 18.49 -11.56 6.03
CA VAL A 134 17.88 -10.46 6.77
C VAL A 134 16.59 -10.05 6.07
N ASP A 135 15.47 -10.30 6.73
CA ASP A 135 14.17 -9.79 6.32
C ASP A 135 13.86 -8.49 7.06
N PHE A 136 13.06 -7.66 6.46
CA PHE A 136 12.61 -6.42 7.07
C PHE A 136 11.14 -6.12 6.82
N SER A 137 10.54 -5.43 7.78
CA SER A 137 9.18 -4.92 7.62
C SER A 137 9.20 -3.65 6.77
N LEU A 138 8.70 -3.74 5.55
CA LEU A 138 8.62 -2.65 4.57
C LEU A 138 7.97 -1.38 5.16
N ARG A 139 7.04 -1.53 6.09
CA ARG A 139 6.30 -0.44 6.71
C ARG A 139 7.04 0.25 7.87
N LYS A 140 7.97 -0.46 8.51
CA LYS A 140 8.65 -0.02 9.75
C LYS A 140 10.08 0.46 9.54
N VAL A 141 10.71 0.12 8.41
CA VAL A 141 12.05 0.61 8.09
C VAL A 141 11.99 2.06 7.64
N SER A 142 13.03 2.82 8.01
CA SER A 142 13.36 4.06 7.33
C SER A 142 14.06 3.72 6.02
N TRP A 143 13.86 4.54 5.02
CA TRP A 143 14.45 4.32 3.71
C TRP A 143 15.54 5.37 3.44
N ARG A 144 16.55 4.98 2.68
CA ARG A 144 17.57 5.88 2.18
C ARG A 144 17.54 5.86 0.66
N LEU A 145 17.62 7.02 0.05
CA LEU A 145 17.76 7.16 -1.39
C LEU A 145 19.16 6.75 -1.85
N ALA A 146 19.23 6.16 -3.03
CA ALA A 146 20.49 5.91 -3.69
C ALA A 146 21.17 7.23 -4.06
N PRO A 147 22.50 7.33 -4.00
CA PRO A 147 23.18 8.51 -4.50
C PRO A 147 23.01 8.64 -6.02
N ASP A 148 23.02 9.88 -6.52
CA ASP A 148 23.00 10.13 -7.97
C ASP A 148 24.36 9.78 -8.62
N VAL A 149 24.35 9.15 -9.80
CA VAL A 149 25.57 8.76 -10.52
C VAL A 149 26.46 9.94 -10.89
N THR A 150 25.86 11.14 -11.03
CA THR A 150 26.58 12.37 -11.39
C THR A 150 26.90 13.24 -10.17
N GLY A 151 26.54 12.76 -8.96
CA GLY A 151 26.79 13.45 -7.71
C GLY A 151 25.88 14.65 -7.45
N ARG A 152 24.68 14.69 -8.03
CA ARG A 152 23.68 15.72 -7.75
C ARG A 152 23.27 15.67 -6.27
N SER A 153 23.03 16.83 -5.71
CA SER A 153 22.41 16.96 -4.39
C SER A 153 20.93 16.49 -4.41
N MET A 154 20.38 16.18 -3.25
CA MET A 154 18.98 15.77 -3.16
C MET A 154 17.99 16.85 -3.60
N SER A 155 18.31 18.12 -3.37
CA SER A 155 17.51 19.25 -3.88
C SER A 155 17.49 19.30 -5.41
N GLU A 156 18.62 19.02 -6.08
CA GLU A 156 18.69 18.92 -7.55
C GLU A 156 17.92 17.70 -8.06
N VAL A 157 18.03 16.54 -7.39
CA VAL A 157 17.25 15.35 -7.73
C VAL A 157 15.76 15.65 -7.60
N PHE A 158 15.33 16.30 -6.51
CA PHE A 158 13.91 16.65 -6.32
C PHE A 158 13.39 17.60 -7.41
N ALA A 159 14.19 18.62 -7.77
CA ALA A 159 13.85 19.53 -8.87
C ALA A 159 13.73 18.79 -10.22
N LEU A 160 14.59 17.81 -10.45
CA LEU A 160 14.55 16.95 -11.64
C LEU A 160 13.26 16.10 -11.67
N LEU A 161 12.91 15.45 -10.55
CA LEU A 161 11.66 14.67 -10.46
C LEU A 161 10.44 15.56 -10.75
N LEU A 162 10.43 16.77 -10.19
CA LEU A 162 9.36 17.73 -10.39
C LEU A 162 9.23 18.14 -11.86
N ALA A 163 10.35 18.46 -12.51
CA ALA A 163 10.38 18.83 -13.92
C ALA A 163 9.93 17.66 -14.83
N ARG A 164 10.27 16.43 -14.45
CA ARG A 164 9.85 15.25 -15.20
C ARG A 164 8.33 15.01 -15.11
N LEU A 165 7.69 15.32 -13.97
CA LEU A 165 6.25 15.24 -13.84
C LEU A 165 5.49 16.28 -14.67
N ASP A 166 6.13 17.40 -15.00
CA ASP A 166 5.56 18.44 -15.86
C ASP A 166 5.58 18.06 -17.36
N ASP A 167 6.29 16.97 -17.73
CA ASP A 167 6.33 16.41 -19.10
C ASP A 167 5.74 14.97 -19.10
N PRO A 168 4.41 14.84 -19.01
CA PRO A 168 3.74 13.56 -18.82
C PRO A 168 3.81 12.65 -20.04
N GLU A 169 4.16 11.39 -19.81
CA GLU A 169 4.09 10.30 -20.80
C GLU A 169 2.66 9.72 -20.83
N PRO A 170 1.89 9.84 -21.92
CA PRO A 170 0.46 9.48 -21.93
C PRO A 170 0.17 8.05 -21.51
N GLU A 171 1.00 7.09 -21.91
CA GLU A 171 0.83 5.68 -21.58
C GLU A 171 1.10 5.41 -20.10
N ALA A 172 2.14 6.01 -19.54
CA ALA A 172 2.48 5.92 -18.13
C ALA A 172 1.43 6.61 -17.25
N VAL A 173 0.93 7.77 -17.67
CA VAL A 173 -0.16 8.48 -16.98
C VAL A 173 -1.43 7.65 -16.98
N THR A 174 -1.78 7.01 -18.10
CA THR A 174 -2.93 6.10 -18.18
C THR A 174 -2.77 4.92 -17.21
N GLN A 175 -1.60 4.31 -17.16
CA GLN A 175 -1.31 3.22 -16.22
C GLN A 175 -1.46 3.68 -14.76
N LEU A 176 -0.89 4.83 -14.42
CA LEU A 176 -0.99 5.43 -13.08
C LEU A 176 -2.44 5.74 -12.73
N TRP A 177 -3.21 6.28 -13.68
CA TRP A 177 -4.61 6.60 -13.48
C TRP A 177 -5.43 5.35 -13.13
N PHE A 178 -5.30 4.26 -13.90
CA PHE A 178 -6.01 3.02 -13.60
C PHE A 178 -5.63 2.43 -12.24
N MET A 179 -4.34 2.43 -11.91
CA MET A 179 -3.84 1.92 -10.63
C MET A 179 -4.41 2.72 -9.45
N ILE A 180 -4.41 4.04 -9.54
CA ILE A 180 -4.90 4.94 -8.50
C ILE A 180 -6.43 4.88 -8.43
N ALA A 181 -7.13 4.94 -9.56
CA ALA A 181 -8.58 4.86 -9.62
C ALA A 181 -9.12 3.55 -9.02
N GLU A 182 -8.50 2.41 -9.34
CA GLU A 182 -8.85 1.13 -8.74
C GLU A 182 -8.65 1.14 -7.22
N SER A 183 -7.52 1.69 -6.76
CA SER A 183 -7.20 1.79 -5.33
C SER A 183 -8.20 2.68 -4.59
N GLU A 184 -8.60 3.82 -5.15
CA GLU A 184 -9.62 4.71 -4.59
C GLU A 184 -11.01 4.02 -4.55
N CYS A 185 -11.38 3.32 -5.61
CA CYS A 185 -12.62 2.55 -5.64
C CYS A 185 -12.60 1.41 -4.61
N ARG A 186 -11.46 0.73 -4.44
CA ARG A 186 -11.30 -0.33 -3.42
C ARG A 186 -11.42 0.23 -2.00
N LYS A 187 -10.76 1.35 -1.71
CA LYS A 187 -10.90 2.06 -0.42
C LYS A 187 -12.37 2.40 -0.14
N TYR A 188 -13.03 2.99 -1.12
CA TYR A 188 -14.44 3.36 -1.00
C TYR A 188 -15.34 2.14 -0.80
N PHE A 189 -15.16 1.09 -1.60
CA PHE A 189 -15.88 -0.17 -1.49
C PHE A 189 -15.75 -0.79 -0.09
N LEU A 190 -14.54 -0.91 0.42
CA LEU A 190 -14.29 -1.47 1.75
C LEU A 190 -14.95 -0.64 2.86
N LYS A 191 -14.90 0.70 2.76
CA LYS A 191 -15.59 1.61 3.68
C LYS A 191 -17.11 1.40 3.65
N GLN A 192 -17.71 1.22 2.48
CA GLN A 192 -19.14 0.93 2.37
C GLN A 192 -19.49 -0.47 2.90
N CYS A 193 -18.65 -1.47 2.67
CA CYS A 193 -18.81 -2.80 3.26
C CYS A 193 -18.83 -2.73 4.80
N GLU A 194 -17.95 -1.94 5.41
CA GLU A 194 -17.98 -1.70 6.86
C GLU A 194 -19.28 -1.06 7.30
N ARG A 195 -19.72 -0.02 6.58
CA ARG A 195 -20.98 0.68 6.89
C ARG A 195 -22.19 -0.23 6.89
N TYR A 196 -22.26 -1.16 5.95
CA TYR A 196 -23.38 -2.10 5.80
C TYR A 196 -23.13 -3.46 6.46
N THR A 197 -22.07 -3.61 7.25
CA THR A 197 -21.69 -4.84 7.97
C THR A 197 -21.55 -6.08 7.10
N TYR A 198 -21.11 -5.91 5.85
CA TYR A 198 -20.76 -7.02 4.98
C TYR A 198 -19.51 -7.76 5.46
N ILE A 199 -19.49 -9.09 5.28
CA ILE A 199 -18.32 -9.90 5.59
C ILE A 199 -17.24 -9.62 4.52
N LYS A 200 -16.08 -9.14 4.95
CA LYS A 200 -14.93 -8.96 4.05
C LYS A 200 -14.30 -10.33 3.76
N SER A 201 -14.13 -10.63 2.50
CA SER A 201 -13.37 -11.79 2.04
C SER A 201 -12.46 -11.34 0.90
N ASP A 202 -11.17 -11.65 0.98
CA ASP A 202 -10.18 -11.25 -0.02
C ASP A 202 -10.53 -11.78 -1.41
N VAL A 203 -10.96 -13.04 -1.49
CA VAL A 203 -11.35 -13.68 -2.77
C VAL A 203 -12.49 -12.92 -3.46
N TYR A 204 -13.49 -12.47 -2.70
CA TYR A 204 -14.60 -11.71 -3.28
C TYR A 204 -14.25 -10.27 -3.58
N THR A 205 -13.37 -9.68 -2.79
CA THR A 205 -12.87 -8.34 -3.06
C THR A 205 -12.15 -8.31 -4.41
N VAL A 206 -11.34 -9.31 -4.74
CA VAL A 206 -10.71 -9.45 -6.05
C VAL A 206 -11.74 -9.46 -7.18
N LYS A 207 -12.79 -10.30 -7.10
CA LYS A 207 -13.85 -10.36 -8.13
C LYS A 207 -14.60 -9.03 -8.31
N VAL A 208 -14.86 -8.31 -7.23
CA VAL A 208 -15.47 -6.99 -7.30
C VAL A 208 -14.51 -6.01 -7.98
N MET A 209 -13.23 -6.02 -7.63
CA MET A 209 -12.23 -5.13 -8.22
C MET A 209 -11.99 -5.42 -9.71
N ASP A 210 -12.02 -6.68 -10.14
CA ASP A 210 -11.97 -7.01 -11.57
C ASP A 210 -13.14 -6.38 -12.36
N THR A 211 -14.34 -6.40 -11.74
CA THR A 211 -15.50 -5.74 -12.33
C THR A 211 -15.34 -4.22 -12.34
N VAL A 212 -14.88 -3.63 -11.25
CA VAL A 212 -14.61 -2.20 -11.14
C VAL A 212 -13.57 -1.76 -12.18
N ARG A 213 -12.47 -2.49 -12.32
CA ARG A 213 -11.42 -2.21 -13.32
C ARG A 213 -11.99 -2.20 -14.74
N SER A 214 -12.83 -3.16 -15.07
CA SER A 214 -13.50 -3.20 -16.38
C SER A 214 -14.42 -1.99 -16.62
N CYS A 215 -15.09 -1.50 -15.56
CA CYS A 215 -15.96 -0.33 -15.66
C CYS A 215 -15.17 0.99 -15.72
N LEU A 216 -14.02 1.08 -15.06
CA LEU A 216 -13.16 2.27 -15.08
C LEU A 216 -12.61 2.60 -16.48
N ALA A 217 -12.65 1.65 -17.43
CA ALA A 217 -12.36 1.95 -18.84
C ALA A 217 -13.35 2.94 -19.48
N HIS A 218 -14.52 3.15 -18.87
CA HIS A 218 -15.60 3.97 -19.41
C HIS A 218 -16.22 4.92 -18.38
N LEU A 219 -15.80 4.86 -17.13
CA LEU A 219 -16.38 5.61 -16.01
C LEU A 219 -15.29 6.26 -15.16
N SER A 220 -15.57 7.45 -14.67
CA SER A 220 -14.71 8.15 -13.72
C SER A 220 -14.75 7.50 -12.33
N ILE A 221 -13.81 7.89 -11.47
CA ILE A 221 -13.76 7.46 -10.07
C ILE A 221 -15.06 7.86 -9.35
N GLY A 222 -15.51 9.10 -9.53
CA GLY A 222 -16.74 9.61 -8.93
C GLY A 222 -17.98 8.87 -9.37
N GLN A 223 -18.07 8.49 -10.66
CA GLN A 223 -19.16 7.67 -11.19
C GLN A 223 -19.13 6.26 -10.61
N MET A 224 -17.95 5.63 -10.50
CA MET A 224 -17.82 4.32 -9.86
C MET A 224 -18.20 4.34 -8.39
N TRP A 225 -17.88 5.39 -7.67
CA TRP A 225 -18.31 5.55 -6.27
C TRP A 225 -19.83 5.62 -6.14
N ASN A 226 -20.49 6.35 -7.04
CA ASN A 226 -21.95 6.40 -7.11
C ASN A 226 -22.53 4.99 -7.28
N ILE A 227 -22.03 4.23 -8.26
CA ILE A 227 -22.49 2.86 -8.55
C ILE A 227 -22.28 1.95 -7.34
N ILE A 228 -21.09 1.93 -6.77
CA ILE A 228 -20.74 1.12 -5.59
C ILE A 228 -21.72 1.42 -4.45
N PHE A 229 -22.00 2.70 -4.19
CA PHE A 229 -22.93 3.09 -3.15
C PHE A 229 -24.33 2.55 -3.36
N TYR A 230 -24.93 2.76 -4.54
CA TYR A 230 -26.30 2.32 -4.78
C TYR A 230 -26.41 0.80 -4.78
N VAL A 231 -25.48 0.11 -5.42
CA VAL A 231 -25.47 -1.36 -5.44
C VAL A 231 -25.37 -1.93 -4.02
N LEU A 232 -24.46 -1.43 -3.20
CA LEU A 232 -24.30 -1.92 -1.82
C LEU A 232 -25.50 -1.55 -0.94
N LYS A 233 -26.07 -0.37 -1.10
CA LYS A 233 -27.29 0.06 -0.41
C LYS A 233 -28.47 -0.85 -0.71
N ASP A 234 -28.71 -1.12 -2.01
CA ASP A 234 -29.86 -1.94 -2.45
C ASP A 234 -29.68 -3.40 -2.00
N LEU A 235 -28.48 -3.94 -2.09
CA LEU A 235 -28.17 -5.28 -1.60
C LEU A 235 -28.24 -5.37 -0.06
N ALA A 236 -27.91 -4.29 0.66
CA ALA A 236 -28.08 -4.25 2.10
C ALA A 236 -29.57 -4.30 2.50
N ALA A 237 -30.44 -3.57 1.77
CA ALA A 237 -31.88 -3.66 1.97
C ALA A 237 -32.39 -5.08 1.73
N LEU A 238 -31.98 -5.72 0.64
CA LEU A 238 -32.32 -7.10 0.32
C LEU A 238 -31.90 -8.10 1.43
N SER A 239 -30.74 -7.88 2.04
CA SER A 239 -30.26 -8.74 3.12
C SER A 239 -31.08 -8.64 4.42
N GLN A 240 -31.79 -7.51 4.63
CA GLN A 240 -32.65 -7.31 5.79
C GLN A 240 -34.00 -8.03 5.65
N GLU A 241 -34.44 -8.31 4.45
CA GLU A 241 -35.69 -9.04 4.18
C GLU A 241 -35.64 -10.52 4.58
N LYS A 242 -34.54 -10.98 5.23
CA LYS A 242 -34.29 -12.34 5.75
C LYS A 242 -34.38 -13.48 4.72
N THR A 243 -34.54 -13.18 3.46
CA THR A 243 -34.69 -14.19 2.41
C THR A 243 -33.35 -14.78 1.96
N TYR A 244 -32.28 -14.03 2.13
CA TYR A 244 -30.93 -14.43 1.61
C TYR A 244 -29.88 -14.42 2.70
N ALA A 245 -29.00 -15.42 2.66
CA ALA A 245 -27.79 -15.41 3.50
C ALA A 245 -26.88 -14.24 3.10
N ARG A 246 -26.27 -13.57 4.06
CA ARG A 246 -25.37 -12.43 3.82
C ARG A 246 -24.28 -12.73 2.78
N GLN A 247 -23.73 -13.95 2.83
CA GLN A 247 -22.71 -14.40 1.87
C GLN A 247 -23.26 -14.45 0.43
N HIS A 248 -24.51 -14.89 0.27
CA HIS A 248 -25.13 -14.92 -1.06
C HIS A 248 -25.31 -13.50 -1.62
N VAL A 249 -25.79 -12.56 -0.79
CA VAL A 249 -25.94 -11.16 -1.17
C VAL A 249 -24.60 -10.55 -1.56
N TYR A 250 -23.55 -10.85 -0.80
CA TYR A 250 -22.21 -10.39 -1.12
C TYR A 250 -21.72 -10.89 -2.49
N ASN A 251 -21.99 -12.15 -2.82
CA ASN A 251 -21.64 -12.75 -4.10
C ASN A 251 -22.39 -12.13 -5.28
N MET A 252 -23.49 -11.43 -5.04
CA MET A 252 -24.26 -10.73 -6.06
C MET A 252 -23.64 -9.37 -6.45
N ILE A 253 -22.72 -8.82 -5.70
CA ILE A 253 -22.17 -7.46 -5.91
C ILE A 253 -21.60 -7.28 -7.31
N PRO A 254 -20.67 -8.12 -7.83
CA PRO A 254 -20.09 -7.90 -9.15
C PRO A 254 -21.14 -7.88 -10.26
N GLY A 255 -22.07 -8.84 -10.23
CA GLY A 255 -23.16 -8.91 -11.21
C GLY A 255 -24.14 -7.74 -11.12
N ASN A 256 -24.38 -7.18 -9.93
CA ASN A 256 -25.23 -6.00 -9.79
C ASN A 256 -24.53 -4.73 -10.24
N ILE A 257 -23.21 -4.60 -10.04
CA ILE A 257 -22.42 -3.49 -10.60
C ILE A 257 -22.57 -3.49 -12.13
N ARG A 258 -22.31 -4.64 -12.79
CA ARG A 258 -22.44 -4.75 -14.25
C ARG A 258 -23.85 -4.38 -14.72
N ARG A 259 -24.89 -5.01 -14.15
CA ARG A 259 -26.28 -4.71 -14.50
C ARG A 259 -26.66 -3.25 -14.32
N TYR A 260 -26.15 -2.61 -13.26
CA TYR A 260 -26.41 -1.18 -13.03
C TYR A 260 -25.77 -0.32 -14.14
N VAL A 261 -24.52 -0.61 -14.49
CA VAL A 261 -23.80 0.08 -15.57
C VAL A 261 -24.50 -0.14 -16.91
N ASP A 262 -24.78 -1.40 -17.27
CA ASP A 262 -25.43 -1.76 -18.54
C ASP A 262 -26.82 -1.10 -18.69
N HIS A 263 -27.60 -1.10 -17.61
CA HIS A 263 -28.92 -0.47 -17.61
C HIS A 263 -28.82 1.05 -17.76
N ARG A 264 -27.82 1.71 -17.18
CA ARG A 264 -27.62 3.15 -17.30
C ARG A 264 -27.18 3.53 -18.73
N ILE A 265 -26.16 2.85 -19.22
CA ILE A 265 -25.61 3.08 -20.57
C ILE A 265 -26.65 2.72 -21.64
N GLY A 266 -27.29 1.55 -21.53
CA GLY A 266 -28.28 1.08 -22.51
C GLY A 266 -29.56 1.92 -22.58
N ASN A 267 -29.87 2.70 -21.53
CA ASN A 267 -31.03 3.62 -21.53
C ASN A 267 -30.62 5.09 -21.67
N ASP A 268 -29.40 5.37 -22.03
CA ASP A 268 -28.83 6.72 -22.15
C ASP A 268 -29.09 7.60 -20.90
N ARG A 269 -28.99 6.97 -19.72
CA ARG A 269 -29.17 7.65 -18.43
C ARG A 269 -27.84 8.01 -17.84
N PRO A 270 -27.55 9.30 -17.58
CA PRO A 270 -26.27 9.72 -17.04
C PRO A 270 -26.05 9.16 -15.64
N ILE A 271 -24.82 8.75 -15.38
CA ILE A 271 -24.34 8.40 -14.05
C ILE A 271 -23.69 9.65 -13.47
N HIS A 272 -24.36 10.28 -12.49
CA HIS A 272 -23.82 11.48 -11.85
C HIS A 272 -22.62 11.11 -10.97
N PRO A 273 -21.47 11.76 -11.14
CA PRO A 273 -20.32 11.48 -10.32
C PRO A 273 -20.55 11.95 -8.87
N TRP A 274 -19.93 11.28 -7.94
CA TRP A 274 -19.77 11.81 -6.59
C TRP A 274 -18.59 12.75 -6.58
N ARG A 275 -18.67 13.76 -5.73
CA ARG A 275 -17.60 14.73 -5.57
C ARG A 275 -16.35 14.11 -4.96
N ARG A 276 -15.21 14.62 -5.37
CA ARG A 276 -13.93 14.30 -4.80
C ARG A 276 -13.94 14.57 -3.28
N PRO A 277 -13.39 13.68 -2.45
CA PRO A 277 -13.30 13.92 -1.02
C PRO A 277 -12.40 15.11 -0.71
N SER A 278 -12.55 15.65 0.51
CA SER A 278 -11.64 16.69 0.99
C SER A 278 -10.18 16.24 0.95
N PRO A 279 -9.23 17.10 0.59
CA PRO A 279 -7.79 16.78 0.55
C PRO A 279 -7.25 16.12 1.82
N ALA A 280 -7.83 16.42 2.98
CA ALA A 280 -7.42 15.81 4.26
C ALA A 280 -7.66 14.28 4.34
N THR A 281 -8.50 13.71 3.46
CA THR A 281 -8.82 12.27 3.43
C THR A 281 -8.33 11.58 2.17
N GLU A 282 -7.72 12.33 1.29
CA GLU A 282 -7.20 11.85 0.01
C GLU A 282 -5.80 11.25 0.15
N SER A 283 -5.45 10.37 -0.78
CA SER A 283 -4.07 9.89 -0.89
C SER A 283 -3.19 10.89 -1.66
N TRP A 284 -1.93 10.99 -1.27
CA TRP A 284 -0.99 11.85 -1.97
C TRP A 284 -0.84 11.52 -3.46
N MET A 285 -0.86 10.23 -3.79
CA MET A 285 -0.81 9.81 -5.21
C MET A 285 -2.01 10.33 -5.99
N SER A 286 -3.22 10.28 -5.42
CA SER A 286 -4.42 10.84 -6.07
C SER A 286 -4.29 12.34 -6.27
N SER A 287 -3.88 13.07 -5.24
CA SER A 287 -3.70 14.52 -5.33
C SER A 287 -2.63 14.90 -6.37
N ILE A 288 -1.47 14.25 -6.33
CA ILE A 288 -0.39 14.54 -7.29
C ILE A 288 -0.83 14.23 -8.73
N LEU A 289 -1.49 13.08 -8.95
CA LEU A 289 -1.96 12.73 -10.29
C LEU A 289 -3.00 13.71 -10.81
N LEU A 290 -4.07 13.96 -10.02
CA LEU A 290 -5.22 14.72 -10.48
C LEU A 290 -4.93 16.23 -10.54
N ASP A 291 -4.23 16.76 -9.55
CA ASP A 291 -3.99 18.21 -9.44
C ASP A 291 -2.75 18.65 -10.21
N LYS A 292 -1.65 17.87 -10.14
CA LYS A 292 -0.37 18.28 -10.72
C LYS A 292 -0.15 17.71 -12.11
N VAL A 293 -0.27 16.40 -12.29
CA VAL A 293 0.05 15.75 -13.57
C VAL A 293 -1.04 16.01 -14.61
N LEU A 294 -2.31 15.83 -14.26
CA LEU A 294 -3.45 16.08 -15.15
C LEU A 294 -3.84 17.56 -15.16
N GLY A 295 -3.61 18.28 -14.06
CA GLY A 295 -3.96 19.69 -13.95
C GLY A 295 -5.47 19.98 -13.91
N GLU A 296 -6.29 18.94 -13.75
CA GLU A 296 -7.76 19.01 -13.86
C GLU A 296 -8.47 18.91 -12.50
N GLY A 297 -7.74 18.54 -11.43
CA GLY A 297 -8.27 18.51 -10.08
C GLY A 297 -9.54 17.69 -9.91
N ASP A 298 -10.62 18.35 -9.45
CA ASP A 298 -11.91 17.71 -9.22
C ASP A 298 -12.53 17.13 -10.51
N SER A 299 -12.33 17.79 -11.65
CA SER A 299 -12.85 17.32 -12.94
C SER A 299 -12.26 15.96 -13.32
N ALA A 300 -10.96 15.73 -13.11
CA ALA A 300 -10.33 14.45 -13.39
C ALA A 300 -10.84 13.30 -12.49
N PHE A 301 -11.40 13.63 -11.33
CA PHE A 301 -12.05 12.65 -10.46
C PHE A 301 -13.51 12.40 -10.86
N GLU A 302 -14.21 13.44 -11.27
CA GLU A 302 -15.66 13.40 -11.56
C GLU A 302 -15.96 13.00 -12.99
N GLU A 303 -15.07 13.27 -13.94
CA GLU A 303 -15.28 13.01 -15.37
C GLU A 303 -14.10 12.19 -15.94
N LEU A 304 -14.38 11.39 -16.98
CA LEU A 304 -13.35 10.82 -17.82
C LEU A 304 -12.92 11.88 -18.82
N THR A 305 -11.68 12.34 -18.67
CA THR A 305 -11.11 13.27 -19.65
C THR A 305 -10.30 12.52 -20.70
N GLY A 306 -10.15 13.10 -21.88
CA GLY A 306 -9.33 12.52 -22.94
C GLY A 306 -7.84 12.38 -22.56
N GLN A 307 -7.41 13.04 -21.48
CA GLN A 307 -6.07 12.93 -20.92
C GLN A 307 -5.94 11.79 -19.90
N SER A 308 -7.01 11.47 -19.17
CA SER A 308 -7.02 10.40 -18.17
C SER A 308 -7.10 9.00 -18.79
N VAL A 309 -7.64 8.89 -20.00
CA VAL A 309 -7.72 7.63 -20.75
C VAL A 309 -7.19 7.88 -22.15
N GLY A 310 -5.94 7.48 -22.39
CA GLY A 310 -5.29 7.64 -23.68
C GLY A 310 -6.14 7.11 -24.85
N PRO A 311 -6.00 7.64 -26.07
CA PRO A 311 -6.89 7.40 -27.22
C PRO A 311 -6.92 5.96 -27.77
N SER A 312 -6.34 4.98 -27.06
CA SER A 312 -6.08 3.66 -27.63
C SER A 312 -6.21 2.49 -26.67
N ILE A 313 -7.28 2.42 -25.87
CA ILE A 313 -7.72 1.11 -25.41
C ILE A 313 -9.03 0.79 -26.08
N GLY A 314 -8.92 0.29 -27.31
CA GLY A 314 -10.03 -0.36 -28.03
C GLY A 314 -10.42 -1.67 -27.35
N PHE A 315 -10.87 -1.62 -26.11
CA PHE A 315 -11.57 -2.72 -25.48
C PHE A 315 -13.00 -2.71 -26.00
N ARG A 316 -13.21 -3.39 -27.15
CA ARG A 316 -14.56 -3.80 -27.52
C ARG A 316 -15.06 -4.77 -26.45
N TRP A 317 -16.08 -4.38 -25.71
CA TRP A 317 -16.93 -5.31 -25.00
C TRP A 317 -17.41 -6.37 -26.00
N ARG A 318 -16.85 -7.57 -25.98
CA ARG A 318 -17.57 -8.74 -26.43
C ARG A 318 -18.54 -9.08 -25.31
N ALA A 319 -19.80 -8.88 -25.56
CA ALA A 319 -20.86 -9.60 -24.90
C ALA A 319 -20.69 -11.07 -25.37
N ASP A 320 -19.82 -11.82 -24.69
CA ASP A 320 -19.82 -13.26 -24.83
C ASP A 320 -21.02 -13.74 -23.99
N GLY A 321 -22.17 -13.81 -24.69
CA GLY A 321 -23.22 -14.73 -24.33
C GLY A 321 -22.70 -16.13 -24.63
N ASP A 322 -22.70 -16.94 -23.60
CA ASP A 322 -23.28 -18.28 -23.50
C ASP A 322 -23.10 -18.78 -22.06
#